data_3ce883e23a1bdb0705c6d3423977343f
#
_entry.id   3ce883e23a1bdb0705c6d3423977343f
#
_cell.length_a   1.000
_cell.length_b   1.000
_cell.length_c   1.000
_cell.angle_alpha   90.00
_cell.angle_beta   90.00
_cell.angle_gamma   90.00
#
_symmetry.space_group_name_H-M   'P 1'
#
loop_
_entity.id
_entity.type
_entity.pdbx_description
1 polymer ?
#
loop_
_entity_poly.entity_id
_entity_poly.type
_entity_poly.pdbx_seq_one_letter_code
_entity_poly.pdbx_strand_id
1 'polypeptide(L)'
;QLALAWHTPGRHHPSRIPLRLLSLILGEASSSRLFLELREERGLCYQISTDVSFFDDTGAFEISAGLDPDSRDEALECIHREINDLTENGPRPGELDRAKRLIISQSKLAFETTSAHAAWAGEGLLDFGHIPTPANWRNLITAVTEVDLLEAARTVFSSPPAIAEILGTSA
;
A
#
# COMPACT_ATOMS: atom_id res chain seq x y z
N GLN A 1 -10.70 -8.05 14.46
CA GLN A 1 -9.66 -7.77 13.46
C GLN A 1 -10.12 -8.26 12.10
N LEU A 2 -10.05 -7.43 11.08
CA LEU A 2 -10.40 -7.74 9.69
C LEU A 2 -9.15 -7.60 8.82
N ALA A 3 -8.91 -8.56 7.94
CA ALA A 3 -7.86 -8.48 6.93
C ALA A 3 -8.40 -8.88 5.55
N LEU A 4 -8.06 -8.11 4.53
CA LEU A 4 -8.34 -8.41 3.13
C LEU A 4 -7.00 -8.49 2.39
N ALA A 5 -6.82 -9.52 1.56
CA ALA A 5 -5.59 -9.71 0.81
C ALA A 5 -5.86 -10.06 -0.65
N TRP A 6 -5.07 -9.45 -1.54
CA TRP A 6 -5.07 -9.71 -2.97
C TRP A 6 -3.70 -10.18 -3.43
N HIS A 7 -3.66 -11.10 -4.35
CA HIS A 7 -2.43 -11.53 -4.98
C HIS A 7 -1.86 -10.42 -5.87
N THR A 8 -0.53 -10.23 -5.82
CA THR A 8 0.19 -9.31 -6.70
C THR A 8 1.33 -10.01 -7.42
N PRO A 9 1.83 -9.44 -8.53
CA PRO A 9 3.10 -9.88 -9.11
C PRO A 9 4.27 -9.72 -8.14
N GLY A 10 5.35 -10.47 -8.39
CA GLY A 10 6.55 -10.43 -7.58
C GLY A 10 7.42 -9.17 -7.78
N ARG A 11 8.54 -9.13 -7.03
CA ARG A 11 9.43 -7.94 -6.91
C ARG A 11 10.07 -7.47 -8.22
N HIS A 12 10.16 -8.33 -9.22
CA HIS A 12 10.76 -7.99 -10.52
C HIS A 12 9.77 -7.38 -11.52
N HIS A 13 8.47 -7.36 -11.19
CA HIS A 13 7.44 -6.82 -12.06
C HIS A 13 7.46 -5.29 -12.08
N PRO A 14 7.22 -4.63 -13.26
CA PRO A 14 7.19 -3.17 -13.37
C PRO A 14 6.19 -2.48 -12.44
N SER A 15 5.08 -3.14 -12.10
CA SER A 15 4.05 -2.59 -11.20
C SER A 15 4.48 -2.50 -9.73
N ARG A 16 5.65 -3.00 -9.34
CA ARG A 16 6.13 -2.96 -7.94
C ARG A 16 6.08 -1.55 -7.34
N ILE A 17 6.60 -0.56 -8.05
CA ILE A 17 6.60 0.83 -7.55
C ILE A 17 5.20 1.45 -7.57
N PRO A 18 4.40 1.33 -8.66
CA PRO A 18 2.98 1.71 -8.63
C PRO A 18 2.19 1.10 -7.47
N LEU A 19 2.34 -0.21 -7.19
CA LEU A 19 1.66 -0.89 -6.07
C LEU A 19 2.08 -0.34 -4.71
N ARG A 20 3.36 -0.02 -4.53
CA ARG A 20 3.84 0.63 -3.30
C ARG A 20 3.24 2.02 -3.10
N LEU A 21 3.14 2.82 -4.15
CA LEU A 21 2.48 4.13 -4.12
C LEU A 21 0.97 4.00 -3.91
N LEU A 22 0.35 2.97 -4.48
CA LEU A 22 -1.06 2.65 -4.28
C LEU A 22 -1.37 2.37 -2.80
N SER A 23 -0.52 1.58 -2.12
CA SER A 23 -0.63 1.33 -0.68
C SER A 23 -0.59 2.63 0.13
N LEU A 24 0.37 3.52 -0.15
CA LEU A 24 0.47 4.82 0.51
C LEU A 24 -0.79 5.69 0.34
N ILE A 25 -1.37 5.68 -0.85
CA ILE A 25 -2.58 6.46 -1.16
C ILE A 25 -3.80 5.85 -0.47
N LEU A 26 -3.91 4.52 -0.47
CA LEU A 26 -5.10 3.84 0.00
C LEU A 26 -5.20 3.77 1.54
N GLY A 27 -4.12 3.38 2.27
CA GLY A 27 -4.27 3.14 3.70
C GLY A 27 -3.01 3.25 4.58
N GLU A 28 -1.80 3.44 4.03
CA GLU A 28 -0.58 3.46 4.85
C GLU A 28 -0.31 4.83 5.52
N ALA A 29 -0.67 5.92 4.87
CA ALA A 29 -0.44 7.26 5.39
C ALA A 29 -1.63 7.78 6.21
N SER A 30 -1.38 8.69 7.16
CA SER A 30 -2.44 9.39 7.90
C SER A 30 -3.32 10.30 7.01
N SER A 31 -2.88 10.60 5.79
CA SER A 31 -3.64 11.31 4.75
C SER A 31 -4.19 10.38 3.67
N SER A 32 -4.17 9.08 3.90
CA SER A 32 -4.69 8.06 2.98
C SER A 32 -6.21 8.02 3.01
N ARG A 33 -6.80 7.49 1.94
CA ARG A 33 -8.26 7.45 1.76
C ARG A 33 -8.97 6.70 2.88
N LEU A 34 -8.53 5.48 3.16
CA LEU A 34 -9.15 4.64 4.18
C LEU A 34 -8.95 5.20 5.59
N PHE A 35 -7.79 5.79 5.88
CA PHE A 35 -7.55 6.41 7.18
C PHE A 35 -8.51 7.57 7.41
N LEU A 36 -8.65 8.47 6.44
CA LEU A 36 -9.54 9.62 6.55
C LEU A 36 -11.00 9.19 6.66
N GLU A 37 -11.47 8.30 5.77
CA GLU A 37 -12.86 7.90 5.69
C GLU A 37 -13.29 7.03 6.88
N LEU A 38 -12.54 5.95 7.19
CA LEU A 38 -12.96 5.00 8.21
C LEU A 38 -12.65 5.46 9.62
N ARG A 39 -11.48 6.09 9.83
CA ARG A 39 -11.04 6.45 11.17
C ARG A 39 -11.43 7.86 11.56
N GLU A 40 -11.12 8.86 10.72
CA GLU A 40 -11.31 10.27 11.09
C GLU A 40 -12.76 10.74 10.89
N GLU A 41 -13.40 10.38 9.76
CA GLU A 41 -14.74 10.88 9.44
C GLU A 41 -15.85 10.03 10.06
N ARG A 42 -15.72 8.70 10.04
CA ARG A 42 -16.77 7.78 10.50
C ARG A 42 -16.50 7.13 11.84
N GLY A 43 -15.26 7.09 12.32
CA GLY A 43 -14.90 6.45 13.57
C GLY A 43 -15.17 4.94 13.62
N LEU A 44 -15.13 4.25 12.46
CA LEU A 44 -15.45 2.83 12.33
C LEU A 44 -14.32 1.90 12.78
N CYS A 45 -13.10 2.41 12.88
CA CYS A 45 -11.94 1.61 13.23
C CYS A 45 -10.96 2.35 14.15
N TYR A 46 -10.24 1.59 14.98
CA TYR A 46 -9.13 2.14 15.79
C TYR A 46 -7.87 2.26 14.98
N GLN A 47 -7.69 1.31 14.07
CA GLN A 47 -6.52 1.21 13.21
C GLN A 47 -6.95 0.70 11.85
N ILE A 48 -6.39 1.31 10.81
CA ILE A 48 -6.46 0.84 9.44
C ILE A 48 -5.09 1.02 8.81
N SER A 49 -4.66 0.04 8.05
CA SER A 49 -3.40 0.11 7.32
C SER A 49 -3.48 -0.72 6.04
N THR A 50 -2.70 -0.33 5.07
CA THR A 50 -2.40 -1.15 3.89
C THR A 50 -0.91 -1.46 3.88
N ASP A 51 -0.57 -2.61 3.34
CA ASP A 51 0.81 -3.01 3.06
C ASP A 51 0.91 -3.76 1.74
N VAL A 52 2.11 -3.81 1.19
CA VAL A 52 2.40 -4.61 0.01
C VAL A 52 3.71 -5.36 0.18
N SER A 53 3.60 -6.68 0.15
CA SER A 53 4.73 -7.61 0.25
C SER A 53 5.10 -8.13 -1.12
N PHE A 54 6.41 -8.22 -1.40
CA PHE A 54 6.92 -8.75 -2.66
C PHE A 54 7.90 -9.88 -2.42
N PHE A 55 7.64 -11.02 -3.02
CA PHE A 55 8.56 -12.15 -3.16
C PHE A 55 9.11 -12.18 -4.60
N ASP A 56 9.87 -13.22 -4.95
CA ASP A 56 10.50 -13.27 -6.28
C ASP A 56 9.49 -13.36 -7.42
N ASP A 57 8.51 -14.22 -7.29
CA ASP A 57 7.51 -14.55 -8.32
C ASP A 57 6.08 -14.12 -7.96
N THR A 58 5.85 -13.74 -6.72
CA THR A 58 4.51 -13.41 -6.19
C THR A 58 4.58 -12.28 -5.18
N GLY A 59 3.43 -11.82 -4.72
CA GLY A 59 3.28 -10.85 -3.64
C GLY A 59 1.85 -10.78 -3.14
N ALA A 60 1.64 -9.95 -2.13
CA ALA A 60 0.32 -9.68 -1.57
C ALA A 60 0.13 -8.18 -1.35
N PHE A 61 -1.05 -7.68 -1.69
CA PHE A 61 -1.54 -6.38 -1.25
C PHE A 61 -2.56 -6.62 -0.14
N GLU A 62 -2.34 -6.03 1.02
CA GLU A 62 -3.14 -6.28 2.21
C GLU A 62 -3.78 -5.00 2.73
N ILE A 63 -5.02 -5.12 3.22
CA ILE A 63 -5.71 -4.11 4.03
C ILE A 63 -6.02 -4.77 5.37
N SER A 64 -5.60 -4.15 6.47
CA SER A 64 -5.84 -4.63 7.82
C SER A 64 -6.55 -3.56 8.64
N ALA A 65 -7.63 -3.92 9.32
CA ALA A 65 -8.42 -3.02 10.16
C ALA A 65 -8.74 -3.62 11.52
N GLY A 66 -8.51 -2.83 12.56
CA GLY A 66 -8.99 -3.09 13.91
C GLY A 66 -10.28 -2.30 14.16
N LEU A 67 -11.42 -2.99 14.26
CA LEU A 67 -12.74 -2.37 14.35
C LEU A 67 -13.65 -3.11 15.34
N ASP A 68 -14.70 -2.46 15.74
CA ASP A 68 -15.77 -3.10 16.50
C ASP A 68 -16.58 -4.05 15.59
N PRO A 69 -17.06 -5.19 16.12
CA PRO A 69 -17.87 -6.13 15.33
C PRO A 69 -19.06 -5.49 14.63
N ASP A 70 -19.73 -4.55 15.28
CA ASP A 70 -20.92 -3.86 14.76
C ASP A 70 -20.60 -2.89 13.59
N SER A 71 -19.33 -2.46 13.48
CA SER A 71 -18.87 -1.57 12.41
C SER A 71 -18.35 -2.32 11.17
N ARG A 72 -18.32 -3.66 11.21
CA ARG A 72 -17.68 -4.50 10.19
C ARG A 72 -18.25 -4.29 8.79
N ASP A 73 -19.55 -4.38 8.66
CA ASP A 73 -20.21 -4.33 7.32
C ASP A 73 -20.09 -2.94 6.70
N GLU A 74 -20.27 -1.88 7.50
CA GLU A 74 -20.07 -0.51 7.02
C GLU A 74 -18.61 -0.25 6.65
N ALA A 75 -17.64 -0.77 7.41
CA ALA A 75 -16.23 -0.65 7.09
C ALA A 75 -15.89 -1.35 5.77
N LEU A 76 -16.42 -2.55 5.53
CA LEU A 76 -16.24 -3.26 4.26
C LEU A 76 -16.84 -2.49 3.07
N GLU A 77 -18.04 -1.94 3.22
CA GLU A 77 -18.65 -1.10 2.19
C GLU A 77 -17.79 0.13 1.86
N CYS A 78 -17.24 0.79 2.88
CA CYS A 78 -16.33 1.90 2.70
C CYS A 78 -15.03 1.51 1.98
N ILE A 79 -14.42 0.39 2.38
CA ILE A 79 -13.21 -0.14 1.72
C ILE A 79 -13.49 -0.42 0.24
N HIS A 80 -14.58 -1.11 -0.06
CA HIS A 80 -14.95 -1.42 -1.44
C HIS A 80 -15.24 -0.15 -2.26
N ARG A 81 -15.90 0.83 -1.68
CA ARG A 81 -16.17 2.12 -2.36
C ARG A 81 -14.88 2.85 -2.72
N GLU A 82 -13.92 2.94 -1.81
CA GLU A 82 -12.63 3.60 -2.08
C GLU A 82 -11.78 2.84 -3.10
N ILE A 83 -11.81 1.51 -3.08
CA ILE A 83 -11.18 0.67 -4.11
C ILE A 83 -11.85 0.88 -5.47
N ASN A 84 -13.17 0.88 -5.54
CA ASN A 84 -13.92 1.11 -6.79
C ASN A 84 -13.62 2.49 -7.37
N ASP A 85 -13.67 3.55 -6.55
CA ASP A 85 -13.31 4.90 -7.00
C ASP A 85 -11.88 4.95 -7.58
N LEU A 86 -10.94 4.29 -6.93
CA LEU A 86 -9.55 4.25 -7.37
C LEU A 86 -9.37 3.45 -8.68
N THR A 87 -10.11 2.35 -8.87
CA THR A 87 -10.04 1.51 -10.08
C THR A 87 -10.79 2.11 -11.27
N GLU A 88 -11.82 2.91 -11.02
CA GLU A 88 -12.58 3.58 -12.05
C GLU A 88 -11.94 4.90 -12.49
N ASN A 89 -11.61 5.74 -11.53
CA ASN A 89 -11.22 7.14 -11.70
C ASN A 89 -9.72 7.42 -11.52
N GLY A 90 -8.97 6.48 -10.93
CA GLY A 90 -7.56 6.68 -10.59
C GLY A 90 -7.33 7.50 -9.31
N PRO A 91 -6.12 8.03 -9.12
CA PRO A 91 -5.82 8.87 -7.97
C PRO A 91 -6.52 10.23 -8.07
N ARG A 92 -7.01 10.72 -6.94
CA ARG A 92 -7.55 12.08 -6.85
C ARG A 92 -6.44 13.12 -7.02
N PRO A 93 -6.75 14.36 -7.44
CA PRO A 93 -5.73 15.40 -7.65
C PRO A 93 -4.77 15.56 -6.48
N GLY A 94 -3.47 15.44 -6.74
CA GLY A 94 -2.40 15.61 -5.75
C GLY A 94 -2.10 14.39 -4.87
N GLU A 95 -2.86 13.30 -4.92
CA GLU A 95 -2.58 12.09 -4.14
C GLU A 95 -1.26 11.42 -4.57
N LEU A 96 -1.05 11.24 -5.86
CA LEU A 96 0.18 10.67 -6.38
C LEU A 96 1.41 11.50 -6.01
N ASP A 97 1.33 12.82 -6.13
CA ASP A 97 2.43 13.72 -5.77
C ASP A 97 2.73 13.68 -4.26
N ARG A 98 1.69 13.59 -3.43
CA ARG A 98 1.83 13.42 -1.98
C ARG A 98 2.53 12.10 -1.63
N ALA A 99 2.08 11.00 -2.23
CA ALA A 99 2.66 9.67 -2.02
C ALA A 99 4.13 9.62 -2.45
N LYS A 100 4.47 10.19 -3.63
CA LYS A 100 5.86 10.31 -4.10
C LYS A 100 6.74 11.09 -3.13
N ARG A 101 6.28 12.26 -2.66
CA ARG A 101 7.03 13.06 -1.68
C ARG A 101 7.24 12.31 -0.36
N LEU A 102 6.21 11.60 0.12
CA LEU A 102 6.27 10.86 1.36
C LEU A 102 7.31 9.74 1.30
N ILE A 103 7.23 8.86 0.30
CA ILE A 103 8.16 7.73 0.17
C ILE A 103 9.60 8.18 -0.07
N ILE A 104 9.83 9.28 -0.82
CA ILE A 104 11.16 9.86 -1.01
C ILE A 104 11.69 10.43 0.31
N SER A 105 10.85 11.06 1.11
CA SER A 105 11.25 11.60 2.42
C SER A 105 11.56 10.50 3.42
N GLN A 106 10.73 9.46 3.49
CA GLN A 106 10.96 8.28 4.31
C GLN A 106 12.27 7.56 3.94
N SER A 107 12.54 7.42 2.63
CA SER A 107 13.79 6.79 2.19
C SER A 107 15.04 7.58 2.59
N LYS A 108 14.98 8.91 2.63
CA LYS A 108 16.10 9.72 3.11
C LYS A 108 16.39 9.48 4.59
N LEU A 109 15.34 9.44 5.43
CA LEU A 109 15.48 9.14 6.86
C LEU A 109 15.99 7.71 7.09
N ALA A 110 15.53 6.75 6.30
CA ALA A 110 15.99 5.37 6.38
C ALA A 110 17.49 5.22 6.09
N PHE A 111 18.10 6.13 5.33
CA PHE A 111 19.52 6.10 5.00
C PHE A 111 20.42 6.90 5.96
N GLU A 112 19.97 7.29 7.16
CA GLU A 112 20.79 8.05 8.11
C GLU A 112 21.85 7.21 8.86
N THR A 113 21.71 5.89 8.88
CA THR A 113 22.63 5.02 9.61
C THR A 113 23.43 4.09 8.70
N THR A 114 24.65 3.73 9.13
CA THR A 114 25.50 2.76 8.41
C THR A 114 24.85 1.38 8.35
N SER A 115 24.09 0.99 9.38
CA SER A 115 23.35 -0.26 9.41
C SER A 115 22.25 -0.29 8.32
N ALA A 116 21.52 0.80 8.15
CA ALA A 116 20.51 0.91 7.10
C ALA A 116 21.13 0.87 5.69
N HIS A 117 22.30 1.48 5.50
CA HIS A 117 23.04 1.36 4.24
C HIS A 117 23.48 -0.08 3.96
N ALA A 118 23.98 -0.79 4.98
CA ALA A 118 24.39 -2.18 4.84
C ALA A 118 23.20 -3.10 4.52
N ALA A 119 22.06 -2.91 5.20
CA ALA A 119 20.81 -3.64 4.91
C ALA A 119 20.33 -3.39 3.49
N TRP A 120 20.23 -2.14 3.07
CA TRP A 120 19.85 -1.76 1.69
C TRP A 120 20.74 -2.40 0.63
N ALA A 121 22.08 -2.39 0.86
CA ALA A 121 23.01 -2.97 -0.07
C ALA A 121 22.88 -4.51 -0.12
N GLY A 122 22.74 -5.16 1.04
CA GLY A 122 22.54 -6.60 1.14
C GLY A 122 21.24 -7.06 0.48
N GLU A 123 20.13 -6.42 0.81
CA GLU A 123 18.83 -6.69 0.19
C GLU A 123 18.87 -6.44 -1.33
N GLY A 124 19.46 -5.33 -1.77
CA GLY A 124 19.60 -5.03 -3.18
C GLY A 124 20.37 -6.09 -3.96
N LEU A 125 21.46 -6.61 -3.39
CA LEU A 125 22.23 -7.70 -4.00
C LEU A 125 21.45 -9.02 -4.03
N LEU A 126 20.75 -9.36 -2.95
CA LEU A 126 19.95 -10.58 -2.87
C LEU A 126 18.75 -10.52 -3.82
N ASP A 127 18.06 -9.39 -3.85
CA ASP A 127 16.80 -9.25 -4.58
C ASP A 127 16.99 -8.96 -6.06
N PHE A 128 18.03 -8.19 -6.43
CA PHE A 128 18.21 -7.66 -7.79
C PHE A 128 19.57 -8.00 -8.43
N GLY A 129 20.47 -8.63 -7.71
CA GLY A 129 21.84 -8.90 -8.19
C GLY A 129 22.72 -7.65 -8.28
N HIS A 130 22.25 -6.50 -7.84
CA HIS A 130 23.01 -5.24 -7.82
C HIS A 130 22.51 -4.33 -6.70
N ILE A 131 23.34 -3.38 -6.28
CA ILE A 131 22.97 -2.40 -5.26
C ILE A 131 22.25 -1.23 -5.93
N PRO A 132 20.94 -1.01 -5.69
CA PRO A 132 20.24 0.15 -6.23
C PRO A 132 20.75 1.42 -5.57
N THR A 133 21.07 2.44 -6.34
CA THR A 133 21.45 3.73 -5.77
C THR A 133 20.20 4.51 -5.30
N PRO A 134 20.31 5.37 -4.27
CA PRO A 134 19.21 6.24 -3.86
C PRO A 134 18.69 7.13 -5.00
N ALA A 135 19.56 7.51 -5.94
CA ALA A 135 19.18 8.27 -7.13
C ALA A 135 18.30 7.43 -8.08
N ASN A 136 18.69 6.19 -8.35
CA ASN A 136 17.88 5.27 -9.17
C ASN A 136 16.53 4.99 -8.54
N TRP A 137 16.49 4.76 -7.23
CA TRP A 137 15.24 4.59 -6.48
C TRP A 137 14.30 5.80 -6.63
N ARG A 138 14.83 7.00 -6.44
CA ARG A 138 14.07 8.25 -6.63
C ARG A 138 13.55 8.39 -8.07
N ASN A 139 14.37 8.07 -9.07
CA ASN A 139 13.97 8.14 -10.47
C ASN A 139 12.82 7.18 -10.78
N LEU A 140 12.85 5.96 -10.25
CA LEU A 140 11.75 5.00 -10.38
C LEU A 140 10.44 5.54 -9.79
N ILE A 141 10.50 6.13 -8.60
CA ILE A 141 9.32 6.72 -7.96
C ILE A 141 8.78 7.90 -8.76
N THR A 142 9.66 8.82 -9.18
CA THR A 142 9.23 10.02 -9.92
C THR A 142 8.66 9.71 -11.30
N ALA A 143 9.12 8.64 -11.93
CA ALA A 143 8.66 8.22 -13.24
C ALA A 143 7.22 7.67 -13.26
N VAL A 144 6.69 7.18 -12.14
CA VAL A 144 5.32 6.65 -12.08
C VAL A 144 4.29 7.71 -12.44
N THR A 145 3.39 7.38 -13.34
CA THR A 145 2.28 8.23 -13.77
C THR A 145 0.95 7.83 -13.11
N GLU A 146 -0.08 8.67 -13.24
CA GLU A 146 -1.43 8.33 -12.80
C GLU A 146 -1.99 7.12 -13.56
N VAL A 147 -1.60 6.96 -14.83
CA VAL A 147 -1.97 5.80 -15.66
C VAL A 147 -1.37 4.52 -15.10
N ASP A 148 -0.08 4.52 -14.76
CA ASP A 148 0.58 3.35 -14.16
C ASP A 148 -0.10 2.93 -12.85
N LEU A 149 -0.52 3.90 -12.05
CA LEU A 149 -1.19 3.65 -10.77
C LEU A 149 -2.60 3.10 -10.98
N LEU A 150 -3.36 3.64 -11.95
CA LEU A 150 -4.68 3.15 -12.33
C LEU A 150 -4.61 1.71 -12.86
N GLU A 151 -3.64 1.39 -13.72
CA GLU A 151 -3.42 0.03 -14.23
C GLU A 151 -3.05 -0.95 -13.11
N ALA A 152 -2.19 -0.53 -12.18
CA ALA A 152 -1.85 -1.33 -11.01
C ALA A 152 -3.07 -1.61 -10.12
N ALA A 153 -3.90 -0.59 -9.86
CA ALA A 153 -5.14 -0.75 -9.09
C ALA A 153 -6.11 -1.72 -9.78
N ARG A 154 -6.34 -1.56 -11.07
CA ARG A 154 -7.21 -2.45 -11.86
C ARG A 154 -6.71 -3.88 -11.86
N THR A 155 -5.40 -4.07 -11.92
CA THR A 155 -4.81 -5.41 -11.93
C THR A 155 -4.97 -6.10 -10.58
N VAL A 156 -4.60 -5.43 -9.48
CA VAL A 156 -4.63 -6.04 -8.15
C VAL A 156 -6.05 -6.30 -7.66
N PHE A 157 -6.96 -5.37 -7.91
CA PHE A 157 -8.35 -5.48 -7.44
C PHE A 157 -9.31 -6.15 -8.45
N SER A 158 -8.77 -6.78 -9.50
CA SER A 158 -9.58 -7.50 -10.52
C SER A 158 -10.26 -8.75 -10.02
N SER A 159 -9.76 -9.34 -8.92
CA SER A 159 -10.32 -10.53 -8.27
C SER A 159 -10.83 -10.20 -6.87
N PRO A 160 -11.77 -10.98 -6.33
CA PRO A 160 -12.18 -10.81 -4.95
C PRO A 160 -11.01 -11.09 -3.99
N PRO A 161 -10.95 -10.40 -2.83
CA PRO A 161 -9.93 -10.64 -1.83
C PRO A 161 -10.12 -11.97 -1.11
N ALA A 162 -9.02 -12.52 -0.60
CA ALA A 162 -9.09 -13.42 0.55
C ALA A 162 -9.42 -12.58 1.79
N ILE A 163 -10.40 -13.01 2.57
CA ILE A 163 -10.84 -12.33 3.79
C ILE A 163 -10.54 -13.21 5.00
N ALA A 164 -9.88 -12.63 6.01
CA ALA A 164 -9.65 -13.26 7.30
C ALA A 164 -10.20 -12.36 8.42
N GLU A 165 -10.89 -12.99 9.36
CA GLU A 165 -11.49 -12.29 10.50
C GLU A 165 -11.15 -13.00 11.81
N ILE A 166 -10.81 -12.20 12.82
CA ILE A 166 -10.65 -12.64 14.19
C ILE A 166 -11.66 -11.87 15.03
N LEU A 167 -12.68 -12.58 15.50
CA LEU A 167 -13.69 -12.01 16.39
C LEU A 167 -13.21 -12.12 17.83
N GLY A 168 -13.41 -11.05 18.61
CA GLY A 168 -13.21 -11.10 20.05
C GLY A 168 -14.29 -11.99 20.68
N THR A 169 -13.92 -12.80 21.65
CA THR A 169 -14.92 -13.45 22.52
C THR A 169 -15.55 -12.40 23.38
N SER A 170 -16.89 -12.23 23.29
CA SER A 170 -17.63 -11.46 24.29
C SER A 170 -17.39 -12.11 25.65
N ALA A 171 -16.85 -11.34 26.57
CA ALA A 171 -16.66 -11.73 27.97
C ALA A 171 -18.01 -11.86 28.68
#